data_e07d3eb119155092d4a1efdd475a6aef
#
_entry.id   e07d3eb119155092d4a1efdd475a6aef
#
_cell.length_a   1.000
_cell.length_b   1.000
_cell.length_c   1.000
_cell.angle_alpha   90.00
_cell.angle_beta   90.00
_cell.angle_gamma   90.00
#
_symmetry.space_group_name_H-M   'P 1'
#
loop_
_entity.id
_entity.type
_entity.pdbx_description
1 polymer ?
#
loop_
_entity_poly.entity_id
_entity_poly.type
_entity_poly.pdbx_seq_one_letter_code
_entity_poly.pdbx_strand_id
1 'polypeptide(L)'
;SNKTVKIYNVKGKGSKILFVHGWSSRASKFHKIISEFKSHNFDITAVDMPAHGQSLSKRSHLPEFCDVVYDLSKNNGPYDTIIGHSMGAVAALNAANMGQKFRNIILISPAAYRIEAIFRNFVSLFGLSEDFYVKSMFDSFEARDGRKPIDYGPDKFASDVKSRCLIIHSEDD
;
A
#
# COMPACT_ATOMS: atom_id res chain seq x y z
N SER A 1 -6.86 7.29 13.92
CA SER A 1 -6.79 8.74 13.58
C SER A 1 -7.53 8.98 12.27
N ASN A 2 -8.52 9.88 12.26
CA ASN A 2 -9.26 10.28 11.06
C ASN A 2 -8.31 11.04 10.11
N LYS A 3 -7.59 10.29 9.25
CA LYS A 3 -6.79 10.91 8.19
C LYS A 3 -7.68 11.13 6.99
N THR A 4 -7.85 12.39 6.61
CA THR A 4 -8.62 12.75 5.44
C THR A 4 -7.82 12.41 4.19
N VAL A 5 -8.20 11.34 3.51
CA VAL A 5 -7.64 10.94 2.21
C VAL A 5 -8.57 11.36 1.08
N LYS A 6 -7.99 11.69 -0.08
CA LYS A 6 -8.76 11.97 -1.29
C LYS A 6 -9.10 10.68 -2.02
N ILE A 7 -10.38 10.44 -2.21
CA ILE A 7 -10.92 9.26 -2.89
C ILE A 7 -11.53 9.70 -4.21
N TYR A 8 -11.27 8.92 -5.25
CA TYR A 8 -11.81 9.09 -6.59
C TYR A 8 -12.65 7.88 -6.95
N ASN A 9 -13.86 8.09 -7.43
CA ASN A 9 -14.77 7.03 -7.81
C ASN A 9 -15.17 7.16 -9.29
N VAL A 10 -15.11 6.04 -9.99
CA VAL A 10 -15.70 5.88 -11.33
C VAL A 10 -16.78 4.82 -11.21
N LYS A 11 -18.03 5.25 -11.31
CA LYS A 11 -19.18 4.36 -11.13
C LYS A 11 -19.34 3.43 -12.31
N GLY A 12 -19.54 2.16 -12.00
CA GLY A 12 -19.87 1.07 -12.91
C GLY A 12 -20.87 0.12 -12.26
N LYS A 13 -21.36 -0.85 -13.05
CA LYS A 13 -22.28 -1.90 -12.57
C LYS A 13 -21.58 -3.24 -12.35
N GLY A 14 -20.30 -3.33 -12.73
CA GLY A 14 -19.49 -4.55 -12.58
C GLY A 14 -18.84 -4.64 -11.20
N SER A 15 -17.89 -5.57 -11.10
CA SER A 15 -17.11 -5.81 -9.87
C SER A 15 -16.41 -4.56 -9.38
N LYS A 16 -16.28 -4.46 -8.07
CA LYS A 16 -15.71 -3.29 -7.41
C LYS A 16 -14.20 -3.44 -7.23
N ILE A 17 -13.45 -2.46 -7.68
CA ILE A 17 -11.99 -2.47 -7.68
C ILE A 17 -11.44 -1.30 -6.87
N LEU A 18 -10.45 -1.58 -6.00
CA LEU A 18 -9.68 -0.58 -5.27
C LEU A 18 -8.27 -0.47 -5.85
N PHE A 19 -7.85 0.75 -6.22
CA PHE A 19 -6.50 1.07 -6.67
C PHE A 19 -5.72 1.80 -5.58
N VAL A 20 -4.51 1.30 -5.27
CA VAL A 20 -3.63 1.82 -4.22
C VAL A 20 -2.23 2.05 -4.80
N HIS A 21 -1.81 3.31 -4.86
CA HIS A 21 -0.49 3.69 -5.39
C HIS A 21 0.64 3.49 -4.38
N GLY A 22 1.89 3.57 -4.85
CA GLY A 22 3.11 3.48 -4.05
C GLY A 22 3.60 4.83 -3.51
N TRP A 23 4.78 4.82 -2.88
CA TRP A 23 5.45 6.02 -2.37
C TRP A 23 5.75 7.01 -3.51
N SER A 24 5.73 8.29 -3.19
CA SER A 24 5.95 9.39 -4.15
C SER A 24 5.08 9.33 -5.42
N SER A 25 3.89 8.73 -5.31
CA SER A 25 2.94 8.54 -6.41
C SER A 25 1.56 9.13 -6.06
N ARG A 26 0.54 8.85 -6.86
CA ARG A 26 -0.84 9.29 -6.67
C ARG A 26 -1.81 8.47 -7.52
N ALA A 27 -3.10 8.52 -7.21
CA ALA A 27 -4.16 7.77 -7.90
C ALA A 27 -4.15 7.97 -9.43
N SER A 28 -3.86 9.18 -9.90
CA SER A 28 -3.86 9.48 -11.34
C SER A 28 -2.78 8.72 -12.16
N LYS A 29 -1.80 8.10 -11.51
CA LYS A 29 -0.83 7.23 -12.21
C LYS A 29 -1.49 5.98 -12.81
N PHE A 30 -2.62 5.58 -12.29
CA PHE A 30 -3.40 4.46 -12.82
C PHE A 30 -4.35 4.86 -13.96
N HIS A 31 -4.33 6.10 -14.47
CA HIS A 31 -5.33 6.62 -15.40
C HIS A 31 -5.57 5.73 -16.63
N LYS A 32 -4.51 5.16 -17.22
CA LYS A 32 -4.62 4.27 -18.39
C LYS A 32 -5.34 2.97 -18.04
N ILE A 33 -4.94 2.34 -16.93
CA ILE A 33 -5.55 1.10 -16.44
C ILE A 33 -6.99 1.36 -16.02
N ILE A 34 -7.26 2.45 -15.31
CA ILE A 34 -8.60 2.85 -14.89
C ILE A 34 -9.50 3.10 -16.11
N SER A 35 -8.98 3.74 -17.16
CA SER A 35 -9.74 3.98 -18.40
C SER A 35 -10.17 2.67 -19.05
N GLU A 36 -9.29 1.67 -19.09
CA GLU A 36 -9.61 0.35 -19.62
C GLU A 36 -10.65 -0.38 -18.78
N PHE A 37 -10.50 -0.41 -17.47
CA PHE A 37 -11.50 -1.01 -16.58
C PHE A 37 -12.85 -0.29 -16.63
N LYS A 38 -12.84 1.03 -16.81
CA LYS A 38 -14.06 1.82 -17.02
C LYS A 38 -14.80 1.38 -18.28
N SER A 39 -14.10 1.13 -19.40
CA SER A 39 -14.71 0.67 -20.66
C SER A 39 -15.44 -0.68 -20.49
N HIS A 40 -14.98 -1.50 -19.54
CA HIS A 40 -15.59 -2.78 -19.15
C HIS A 40 -16.60 -2.66 -17.98
N ASN A 41 -17.03 -1.44 -17.67
CA ASN A 41 -18.10 -1.14 -16.70
C ASN A 41 -17.81 -1.57 -15.23
N PHE A 42 -16.55 -1.65 -14.81
CA PHE A 42 -16.18 -1.88 -13.42
C PHE A 42 -16.52 -0.66 -12.53
N ASP A 43 -16.88 -0.92 -11.26
CA ASP A 43 -17.00 0.11 -10.23
C ASP A 43 -15.64 0.33 -9.58
N ILE A 44 -15.04 1.52 -9.76
CA ILE A 44 -13.64 1.75 -9.44
C ILE A 44 -13.52 2.80 -8.34
N THR A 45 -12.71 2.48 -7.34
CA THR A 45 -12.23 3.41 -6.33
C THR A 45 -10.70 3.52 -6.45
N ALA A 46 -10.19 4.74 -6.48
CA ALA A 46 -8.76 5.01 -6.38
C ALA A 46 -8.53 6.03 -5.25
N VAL A 47 -7.42 5.94 -4.55
CA VAL A 47 -7.13 6.78 -3.39
C VAL A 47 -5.76 7.43 -3.52
N ASP A 48 -5.68 8.72 -3.19
CA ASP A 48 -4.40 9.36 -2.86
C ASP A 48 -4.09 9.05 -1.39
N MET A 49 -2.97 8.40 -1.14
CA MET A 49 -2.56 8.00 0.21
C MET A 49 -2.14 9.22 1.04
N PRO A 50 -2.07 9.14 2.38
CA PRO A 50 -1.67 10.26 3.24
C PRO A 50 -0.37 10.91 2.78
N ALA A 51 -0.30 12.23 2.77
CA ALA A 51 0.82 13.06 2.27
C ALA A 51 1.12 12.91 0.77
N HIS A 52 0.21 12.34 -0.01
CA HIS A 52 0.37 12.17 -1.46
C HIS A 52 -0.83 12.77 -2.21
N GLY A 53 -0.59 13.19 -3.46
CA GLY A 53 -1.61 13.72 -4.34
C GLY A 53 -2.39 14.90 -3.72
N GLN A 54 -3.70 14.75 -3.59
CA GLN A 54 -4.60 15.76 -3.00
C GLN A 54 -5.02 15.40 -1.55
N SER A 55 -4.43 14.38 -0.95
CA SER A 55 -4.70 14.01 0.45
C SER A 55 -4.02 14.95 1.43
N LEU A 56 -4.74 15.27 2.51
CA LEU A 56 -4.24 16.17 3.54
C LEU A 56 -3.36 15.41 4.53
N SER A 57 -2.08 15.63 4.49
CA SER A 57 -1.11 15.24 5.51
C SER A 57 0.26 15.81 5.13
N LYS A 58 1.15 16.04 6.09
CA LYS A 58 2.52 16.48 5.82
C LYS A 58 3.53 15.33 5.77
N ARG A 59 3.19 14.19 6.33
CA ARG A 59 4.06 13.01 6.45
C ARG A 59 3.25 11.75 6.31
N SER A 60 3.88 10.69 5.85
CA SER A 60 3.31 9.36 5.78
C SER A 60 4.38 8.29 6.01
N HIS A 61 3.95 7.05 6.22
CA HIS A 61 4.79 5.87 6.31
C HIS A 61 3.93 4.61 6.04
N LEU A 62 4.55 3.44 5.88
CA LEU A 62 3.85 2.22 5.52
C LEU A 62 2.67 1.86 6.46
N PRO A 63 2.77 1.93 7.80
CA PRO A 63 1.64 1.68 8.69
C PRO A 63 0.41 2.52 8.37
N GLU A 64 0.59 3.79 7.99
CA GLU A 64 -0.53 4.65 7.61
C GLU A 64 -1.17 4.25 6.29
N PHE A 65 -0.36 3.76 5.33
CA PHE A 65 -0.90 3.15 4.10
C PHE A 65 -1.76 1.92 4.44
N CYS A 66 -1.26 1.05 5.31
CA CYS A 66 -1.99 -0.14 5.77
C CYS A 66 -3.33 0.21 6.42
N ASP A 67 -3.33 1.20 7.33
CA ASP A 67 -4.55 1.66 8.02
C ASP A 67 -5.59 2.18 7.02
N VAL A 68 -5.17 3.05 6.09
CA VAL A 68 -6.08 3.63 5.08
C VAL A 68 -6.68 2.55 4.19
N VAL A 69 -5.87 1.59 3.72
CA VAL A 69 -6.37 0.50 2.86
C VAL A 69 -7.33 -0.40 3.63
N TYR A 70 -7.02 -0.73 4.88
CA TYR A 70 -7.90 -1.49 5.75
C TYR A 70 -9.23 -0.76 5.97
N ASP A 71 -9.21 0.51 6.35
CA ASP A 71 -10.40 1.31 6.63
C ASP A 71 -11.27 1.50 5.37
N LEU A 72 -10.65 1.77 4.22
CA LEU A 72 -11.37 1.84 2.95
C LEU A 72 -12.04 0.51 2.59
N SER A 73 -11.34 -0.60 2.78
CA SER A 73 -11.88 -1.92 2.48
C SER A 73 -13.04 -2.27 3.40
N LYS A 74 -12.95 -1.90 4.67
CA LYS A 74 -13.99 -2.12 5.68
C LYS A 74 -15.22 -1.23 5.48
N ASN A 75 -15.02 0.05 5.20
CA ASN A 75 -16.11 1.06 5.25
C ASN A 75 -16.73 1.31 3.87
N ASN A 76 -15.97 1.18 2.79
CA ASN A 76 -16.40 1.43 1.42
C ASN A 76 -16.50 0.15 0.57
N GLY A 77 -16.06 -1.00 1.12
CA GLY A 77 -16.16 -2.30 0.48
C GLY A 77 -17.59 -2.86 0.42
N PRO A 78 -17.76 -4.17 0.12
CA PRO A 78 -16.66 -5.05 -0.25
C PRO A 78 -16.07 -4.72 -1.63
N TYR A 79 -14.75 -4.92 -1.78
CA TYR A 79 -14.07 -4.87 -3.07
C TYR A 79 -13.77 -6.29 -3.54
N ASP A 80 -14.11 -6.61 -4.80
CA ASP A 80 -13.76 -7.91 -5.40
C ASP A 80 -12.26 -8.02 -5.67
N THR A 81 -11.68 -6.91 -6.11
CA THR A 81 -10.27 -6.85 -6.51
C THR A 81 -9.59 -5.63 -5.87
N ILE A 82 -8.39 -5.84 -5.37
CA ILE A 82 -7.48 -4.76 -4.99
C ILE A 82 -6.24 -4.80 -5.88
N ILE A 83 -5.84 -3.63 -6.38
CA ILE A 83 -4.66 -3.45 -7.24
C ILE A 83 -3.73 -2.48 -6.52
N GLY A 84 -2.59 -3.00 -6.07
CA GLY A 84 -1.57 -2.22 -5.37
C GLY A 84 -0.28 -2.11 -6.16
N HIS A 85 0.36 -0.95 -6.12
CA HIS A 85 1.68 -0.73 -6.69
C HIS A 85 2.69 -0.44 -5.57
N SER A 86 3.87 -1.08 -5.61
CA SER A 86 4.98 -0.85 -4.68
C SER A 86 4.52 -0.94 -3.21
N MET A 87 4.67 0.12 -2.41
CA MET A 87 4.17 0.21 -1.03
C MET A 87 2.64 -0.02 -0.92
N GLY A 88 1.86 0.39 -1.93
CA GLY A 88 0.42 0.12 -2.00
C GLY A 88 0.10 -1.36 -2.14
N ALA A 89 0.98 -2.14 -2.77
CA ALA A 89 0.86 -3.60 -2.86
C ALA A 89 1.06 -4.25 -1.48
N VAL A 90 2.03 -3.76 -0.69
CA VAL A 90 2.25 -4.22 0.69
C VAL A 90 1.05 -3.90 1.58
N ALA A 91 0.47 -2.70 1.43
CA ALA A 91 -0.74 -2.32 2.17
C ALA A 91 -1.97 -3.16 1.79
N ALA A 92 -2.09 -3.58 0.51
CA ALA A 92 -3.12 -4.50 0.07
C ALA A 92 -3.01 -5.88 0.71
N LEU A 93 -1.79 -6.43 0.78
CA LEU A 93 -1.51 -7.69 1.49
C LEU A 93 -1.83 -7.57 2.99
N ASN A 94 -1.45 -6.46 3.63
CA ASN A 94 -1.77 -6.23 5.03
C ASN A 94 -3.28 -6.22 5.28
N ALA A 95 -4.07 -5.54 4.44
CA ALA A 95 -5.53 -5.52 4.59
C ALA A 95 -6.13 -6.93 4.47
N ALA A 96 -5.64 -7.75 3.54
CA ALA A 96 -6.06 -9.14 3.40
C ALA A 96 -5.67 -9.98 4.63
N ASN A 97 -4.44 -9.83 5.12
CA ASN A 97 -3.96 -10.50 6.34
C ASN A 97 -4.78 -10.12 7.58
N MET A 98 -5.25 -8.87 7.65
CA MET A 98 -6.16 -8.39 8.70
C MET A 98 -7.63 -8.82 8.51
N GLY A 99 -7.89 -9.73 7.56
CA GLY A 99 -9.21 -10.34 7.37
C GLY A 99 -10.12 -9.65 6.35
N GLN A 100 -9.66 -8.63 5.63
CA GLN A 100 -10.41 -8.08 4.52
C GLN A 100 -10.44 -9.08 3.36
N LYS A 101 -11.63 -9.33 2.81
CA LYS A 101 -11.84 -10.36 1.79
C LYS A 101 -11.78 -9.75 0.40
N PHE A 102 -10.77 -10.12 -0.36
CA PHE A 102 -10.65 -9.84 -1.79
C PHE A 102 -10.68 -11.16 -2.54
N ARG A 103 -11.39 -11.22 -3.67
CA ARG A 103 -11.34 -12.37 -4.58
C ARG A 103 -10.00 -12.41 -5.30
N ASN A 104 -9.51 -11.25 -5.72
CA ASN A 104 -8.25 -11.09 -6.43
C ASN A 104 -7.42 -9.97 -5.78
N ILE A 105 -6.11 -10.21 -5.71
CA ILE A 105 -5.10 -9.22 -5.33
C ILE A 105 -4.11 -9.14 -6.48
N ILE A 106 -3.92 -7.94 -7.03
CA ILE A 106 -2.95 -7.68 -8.09
C ILE A 106 -1.86 -6.78 -7.51
N LEU A 107 -0.63 -7.28 -7.51
CA LEU A 107 0.54 -6.64 -6.96
C LEU A 107 1.47 -6.23 -8.10
N ILE A 108 1.64 -4.94 -8.31
CA ILE A 108 2.51 -4.38 -9.36
C ILE A 108 3.78 -3.90 -8.68
N SER A 109 4.93 -4.47 -9.04
CA SER A 109 6.25 -4.18 -8.45
C SER A 109 6.16 -4.03 -6.93
N PRO A 110 5.68 -5.06 -6.20
CA PRO A 110 5.52 -4.97 -4.74
C PRO A 110 6.88 -4.70 -4.10
N ALA A 111 6.92 -3.81 -3.12
CA ALA A 111 8.13 -3.58 -2.33
C ALA A 111 8.47 -4.86 -1.55
N ALA A 112 9.49 -5.59 -2.02
CA ALA A 112 9.84 -6.92 -1.52
C ALA A 112 10.64 -6.92 -0.21
N TYR A 113 11.19 -5.76 0.17
CA TYR A 113 12.06 -5.66 1.32
C TYR A 113 11.31 -5.34 2.61
N ARG A 114 11.78 -5.92 3.71
CA ARG A 114 11.37 -5.49 5.05
C ARG A 114 11.85 -4.07 5.33
N ILE A 115 11.13 -3.33 6.16
CA ILE A 115 11.50 -1.96 6.54
C ILE A 115 12.92 -1.90 7.11
N GLU A 116 13.33 -2.91 7.88
CA GLU A 116 14.69 -3.00 8.40
C GLU A 116 15.74 -3.01 7.29
N ALA A 117 15.57 -3.80 6.25
CA ALA A 117 16.50 -3.85 5.12
C ALA A 117 16.53 -2.51 4.36
N ILE A 118 15.39 -1.84 4.23
CA ILE A 118 15.30 -0.50 3.62
C ILE A 118 16.13 0.50 4.45
N PHE A 119 16.01 0.47 5.77
CA PHE A 119 16.77 1.37 6.64
C PHE A 119 18.28 1.09 6.59
N ARG A 120 18.69 -0.19 6.64
CA ARG A 120 20.10 -0.59 6.52
C ARG A 120 20.69 -0.12 5.19
N ASN A 121 20.01 -0.41 4.09
CA ASN A 121 20.46 0.02 2.76
C ASN A 121 20.57 1.54 2.66
N PHE A 122 19.60 2.28 3.21
CA PHE A 122 19.64 3.73 3.22
C PHE A 122 20.86 4.26 4.00
N VAL A 123 21.10 3.75 5.21
CA VAL A 123 22.22 4.17 6.06
C VAL A 123 23.56 3.83 5.39
N SER A 124 23.68 2.62 4.83
CA SER A 124 24.87 2.16 4.11
C SER A 124 25.19 3.03 2.89
N LEU A 125 24.18 3.48 2.14
CA LEU A 125 24.34 4.34 0.97
C LEU A 125 25.04 5.66 1.29
N PHE A 126 24.86 6.17 2.51
CA PHE A 126 25.50 7.40 3.00
C PHE A 126 26.78 7.15 3.81
N GLY A 127 27.25 5.90 3.91
CA GLY A 127 28.46 5.54 4.68
C GLY A 127 28.34 5.83 6.19
N LEU A 128 27.12 5.80 6.73
CA LEU A 128 26.85 6.10 8.13
C LEU A 128 26.92 4.83 8.98
N SER A 129 27.12 4.99 10.31
CA SER A 129 27.11 3.88 11.27
C SER A 129 25.72 3.22 11.32
N GLU A 130 25.63 1.98 10.86
CA GLU A 130 24.37 1.23 10.83
C GLU A 130 23.77 1.07 12.24
N ASP A 131 24.55 0.66 13.22
CA ASP A 131 24.06 0.39 14.58
C ASP A 131 23.41 1.62 15.22
N PHE A 132 23.99 2.79 15.04
CA PHE A 132 23.45 4.02 15.60
C PHE A 132 22.23 4.53 14.81
N TYR A 133 22.36 4.66 13.49
CA TYR A 133 21.31 5.30 12.67
C TYR A 133 20.13 4.38 12.44
N VAL A 134 20.33 3.08 12.22
CA VAL A 134 19.22 2.13 12.07
C VAL A 134 18.43 2.02 13.36
N LYS A 135 19.13 1.97 14.52
CA LYS A 135 18.44 2.00 15.82
C LYS A 135 17.61 3.28 15.99
N SER A 136 18.15 4.44 15.69
CA SER A 136 17.45 5.72 15.78
C SER A 136 16.23 5.77 14.85
N MET A 137 16.32 5.20 13.63
CA MET A 137 15.21 5.09 12.70
C MET A 137 14.12 4.16 13.23
N PHE A 138 14.49 3.06 13.87
CA PHE A 138 13.54 2.14 14.52
C PHE A 138 12.82 2.81 15.68
N ASP A 139 13.58 3.46 16.56
CA ASP A 139 13.02 4.20 17.71
C ASP A 139 12.04 5.29 17.24
N SER A 140 12.40 6.01 16.19
CA SER A 140 11.54 7.05 15.58
C SER A 140 10.29 6.47 14.92
N PHE A 141 10.39 5.29 14.31
CA PHE A 141 9.25 4.60 13.72
C PHE A 141 8.27 4.14 14.80
N GLU A 142 8.78 3.51 15.87
CA GLU A 142 7.98 3.02 16.99
C GLU A 142 7.34 4.18 17.79
N ALA A 143 8.10 5.26 18.04
CA ALA A 143 7.62 6.44 18.74
C ALA A 143 6.46 7.15 18.03
N ARG A 144 6.32 6.96 16.70
CA ARG A 144 5.30 7.64 15.90
C ARG A 144 3.89 7.12 16.18
N ASP A 145 3.71 5.83 16.36
CA ASP A 145 2.39 5.20 16.54
C ASP A 145 2.40 3.88 17.34
N GLY A 146 3.51 3.55 17.98
CA GLY A 146 3.66 2.36 18.83
C GLY A 146 3.87 1.06 18.06
N ARG A 147 4.03 1.10 16.74
CA ARG A 147 4.23 -0.08 15.89
C ARG A 147 5.70 -0.30 15.57
N LYS A 148 6.15 -1.56 15.53
CA LYS A 148 7.54 -1.90 15.29
C LYS A 148 7.83 -2.13 13.82
N PRO A 149 8.98 -1.67 13.28
CA PRO A 149 9.35 -1.92 11.88
C PRO A 149 9.35 -3.39 11.50
N ILE A 150 9.75 -4.27 12.44
CA ILE A 150 9.81 -5.72 12.22
C ILE A 150 8.44 -6.37 11.96
N ASP A 151 7.36 -5.71 12.34
CA ASP A 151 5.99 -6.20 12.10
C ASP A 151 5.50 -5.91 10.68
N TYR A 152 6.27 -5.13 9.92
CA TYR A 152 5.93 -4.73 8.57
C TYR A 152 6.87 -5.33 7.53
N GLY A 153 6.36 -6.29 6.80
CA GLY A 153 7.05 -6.94 5.69
C GLY A 153 6.08 -7.71 4.81
N PRO A 154 6.30 -7.76 3.49
CA PRO A 154 5.42 -8.46 2.57
C PRO A 154 5.35 -9.96 2.88
N ASP A 155 6.43 -10.55 3.35
CA ASP A 155 6.51 -11.96 3.77
C ASP A 155 5.58 -12.28 4.94
N LYS A 156 5.45 -11.36 5.92
CA LYS A 156 4.52 -11.53 7.04
C LYS A 156 3.07 -11.42 6.62
N PHE A 157 2.77 -10.49 5.72
CA PHE A 157 1.41 -10.22 5.30
C PHE A 157 0.88 -11.24 4.28
N ALA A 158 1.78 -11.93 3.55
CA ALA A 158 1.39 -12.90 2.54
C ALA A 158 1.05 -14.29 3.09
N SER A 159 1.50 -14.63 4.30
CA SER A 159 1.43 -15.99 4.86
C SER A 159 0.02 -16.58 4.92
N ASP A 160 -0.98 -15.75 5.24
CA ASP A 160 -2.37 -16.19 5.43
C ASP A 160 -3.33 -15.72 4.34
N VAL A 161 -2.81 -15.12 3.26
CA VAL A 161 -3.63 -14.62 2.14
C VAL A 161 -4.19 -15.79 1.33
N LYS A 162 -5.52 -15.90 1.29
CA LYS A 162 -6.26 -16.94 0.54
C LYS A 162 -6.81 -16.47 -0.81
N SER A 163 -6.62 -15.19 -1.11
CA SER A 163 -7.06 -14.59 -2.37
C SER A 163 -6.22 -15.11 -3.55
N ARG A 164 -6.78 -15.07 -4.75
CA ARG A 164 -5.98 -15.27 -5.96
C ARG A 164 -5.06 -14.08 -6.13
N CYS A 165 -3.74 -14.33 -6.21
CA CYS A 165 -2.74 -13.29 -6.35
C CYS A 165 -2.13 -13.32 -7.75
N LEU A 166 -2.05 -12.14 -8.39
CA LEU A 166 -1.24 -11.89 -9.58
C LEU A 166 -0.12 -10.93 -9.19
N ILE A 167 1.11 -11.35 -9.40
CA ILE A 167 2.29 -10.52 -9.20
C ILE A 167 2.85 -10.14 -10.56
N ILE A 168 3.03 -8.84 -10.78
CA ILE A 168 3.64 -8.26 -11.97
C ILE A 168 4.90 -7.55 -11.52
N HIS A 169 6.07 -8.02 -11.96
CA HIS A 169 7.37 -7.48 -11.58
C HIS A 169 8.31 -7.45 -12.80
N SER A 170 9.22 -6.51 -12.83
CA SER A 170 10.30 -6.53 -13.82
C SER A 170 11.39 -7.51 -13.39
N GLU A 171 12.05 -8.16 -14.35
CA GLU A 171 13.20 -9.02 -14.05
C GLU A 171 14.43 -8.20 -13.60
N ASP A 172 14.47 -6.91 -13.95
CA ASP A 172 15.58 -6.00 -13.67
C ASP A 172 15.33 -5.10 -12.42
N ASP A 173 14.24 -5.32 -11.66
CA ASP A 173 13.85 -4.45 -10.53
C ASP A 173 14.21 -5.06 -9.17
#